data_a22baf29405bcbe97a9246af23ced68b
#
_entry.id   a22baf29405bcbe97a9246af23ced68b
#
_cell.length_a   1.000
_cell.length_b   1.000
_cell.length_c   1.000
_cell.angle_alpha   90.00
_cell.angle_beta   90.00
_cell.angle_gamma   90.00
#
_symmetry.space_group_name_H-M   'P 1'
#
loop_
_entity.id
_entity.type
_entity.pdbx_description
1 polymer ?
#
loop_
_entity_poly.entity_id
_entity_poly.type
_entity_poly.pdbx_seq_one_letter_code
_entity_poly.pdbx_strand_id
1 'polypeptide(L)'
;MTLFDLTGRVALVTGGNGGIGLGMAKGLAAAGASVMISGRNEAKNAAAVATLGADAASVAADVTKPAEVEAMVAATLAKFGRLDILVINAGTNIRKPAHEATFEEWHAVISANLDSAFLTAKAAYPALKASGRGKVITTGSMTTLFGAAFAPAYSASKGGIVQFTRSIAAAWAADNIQCNAILPGWIDTDLTRQARKDVPGLNERVLARTPAGRWGAGDDFAGIAVFLASSASDFVTGTAIPVDGGYSSTV
;
A
#
# COMPACT_ATOMS: atom_id res chain seq x y z
N MET A 1 8.62 21.76 15.02
CA MET A 1 8.16 20.72 14.09
C MET A 1 6.65 20.64 14.17
N THR A 2 5.97 20.61 13.04
CA THR A 2 4.53 20.31 13.03
C THR A 2 4.35 18.80 13.12
N LEU A 3 3.23 18.33 13.71
CA LEU A 3 2.95 16.90 13.91
C LEU A 3 3.01 16.07 12.61
N PHE A 4 2.74 16.69 11.47
CA PHE A 4 2.66 16.05 10.16
C PHE A 4 3.89 16.32 9.27
N ASP A 5 4.92 16.97 9.79
CA ASP A 5 6.15 17.26 9.06
C ASP A 5 7.00 15.99 8.88
N LEU A 6 7.34 15.69 7.64
CA LEU A 6 8.17 14.55 7.25
C LEU A 6 9.55 14.97 6.72
N THR A 7 9.94 16.23 6.89
CA THR A 7 11.24 16.74 6.46
C THR A 7 12.39 15.90 7.05
N GLY A 8 13.32 15.48 6.18
CA GLY A 8 14.43 14.61 6.52
C GLY A 8 14.08 13.14 6.76
N ARG A 9 12.85 12.72 6.43
CA ARG A 9 12.46 11.31 6.39
C ARG A 9 12.50 10.77 4.96
N VAL A 10 12.73 9.46 4.85
CA VAL A 10 12.75 8.74 3.58
C VAL A 10 11.66 7.69 3.56
N ALA A 11 10.85 7.71 2.50
CA ALA A 11 9.78 6.74 2.26
C ALA A 11 10.09 5.84 1.06
N LEU A 12 9.84 4.54 1.20
CA LEU A 12 9.78 3.57 0.10
C LEU A 12 8.35 3.15 -0.13
N VAL A 13 7.83 3.33 -1.35
CA VAL A 13 6.44 3.00 -1.72
C VAL A 13 6.42 1.95 -2.82
N THR A 14 6.02 0.72 -2.50
CA THR A 14 5.84 -0.32 -3.51
C THR A 14 4.54 -0.12 -4.29
N GLY A 15 4.58 -0.29 -5.63
CA GLY A 15 3.46 0.07 -6.49
C GLY A 15 3.15 1.57 -6.47
N GLY A 16 4.17 2.41 -6.23
CA GLY A 16 4.06 3.86 -6.12
C GLY A 16 3.90 4.60 -7.45
N ASN A 17 3.86 3.89 -8.57
CA ASN A 17 3.80 4.47 -9.91
C ASN A 17 2.37 4.65 -10.46
N GLY A 18 1.34 4.50 -9.63
CA GLY A 18 -0.05 4.69 -10.03
C GLY A 18 -1.05 4.52 -8.90
N GLY A 19 -2.29 4.90 -9.15
CA GLY A 19 -3.43 4.70 -8.25
C GLY A 19 -3.17 5.15 -6.80
N ILE A 20 -3.52 4.29 -5.85
CA ILE A 20 -3.42 4.55 -4.40
C ILE A 20 -1.96 4.80 -4.01
N GLY A 21 -1.01 3.97 -4.50
CA GLY A 21 0.40 4.12 -4.16
C GLY A 21 0.98 5.46 -4.58
N LEU A 22 0.63 5.96 -5.77
CA LEU A 22 1.06 7.28 -6.22
C LEU A 22 0.42 8.41 -5.39
N GLY A 23 -0.86 8.28 -5.03
CA GLY A 23 -1.52 9.25 -4.15
C GLY A 23 -0.86 9.35 -2.78
N MET A 24 -0.50 8.20 -2.18
CA MET A 24 0.26 8.17 -0.93
C MET A 24 1.65 8.79 -1.11
N ALA A 25 2.38 8.42 -2.19
CA ALA A 25 3.70 8.98 -2.49
C ALA A 25 3.67 10.51 -2.64
N LYS A 26 2.66 11.06 -3.32
CA LYS A 26 2.44 12.52 -3.44
C LYS A 26 2.22 13.17 -2.08
N GLY A 27 1.37 12.59 -1.22
CA GLY A 27 1.14 13.11 0.12
C GLY A 27 2.43 13.14 0.96
N LEU A 28 3.20 12.05 0.94
CA LEU A 28 4.47 11.96 1.67
C LEU A 28 5.50 12.98 1.15
N ALA A 29 5.64 13.13 -0.17
CA ALA A 29 6.53 14.13 -0.77
C ALA A 29 6.10 15.56 -0.43
N ALA A 30 4.80 15.87 -0.51
CA ALA A 30 4.26 17.19 -0.16
C ALA A 30 4.45 17.54 1.33
N ALA A 31 4.53 16.53 2.20
CA ALA A 31 4.83 16.70 3.62
C ALA A 31 6.35 16.77 3.92
N GLY A 32 7.21 16.75 2.90
CA GLY A 32 8.67 16.95 3.02
C GLY A 32 9.51 15.67 3.05
N ALA A 33 8.93 14.49 2.83
CA ALA A 33 9.70 13.26 2.73
C ALA A 33 10.42 13.14 1.39
N SER A 34 11.64 12.60 1.39
CA SER A 34 12.24 12.03 0.18
C SER A 34 11.56 10.70 -0.15
N VAL A 35 11.20 10.47 -1.41
CA VAL A 35 10.36 9.32 -1.78
C VAL A 35 11.04 8.45 -2.83
N MET A 36 11.26 7.18 -2.50
CA MET A 36 11.55 6.12 -3.46
C MET A 36 10.24 5.41 -3.83
N ILE A 37 9.89 5.36 -5.10
CA ILE A 37 8.80 4.51 -5.58
C ILE A 37 9.34 3.28 -6.28
N SER A 38 8.61 2.17 -6.21
CA SER A 38 8.94 1.00 -7.02
C SER A 38 7.75 0.47 -7.82
N GLY A 39 8.06 -0.10 -8.96
CA GLY A 39 7.14 -0.79 -9.85
C GLY A 39 7.88 -1.42 -11.00
N ARG A 40 7.29 -2.40 -11.68
CA ARG A 40 7.93 -3.16 -12.77
C ARG A 40 8.13 -2.36 -14.07
N ASN A 41 7.32 -1.33 -14.27
CA ASN A 41 7.33 -0.55 -15.51
C ASN A 41 8.12 0.75 -15.33
N GLU A 42 9.32 0.81 -15.92
CA GLU A 42 10.24 1.95 -15.79
C GLU A 42 9.65 3.25 -16.35
N ALA A 43 8.93 3.20 -17.47
CA ALA A 43 8.33 4.39 -18.06
C ALA A 43 7.23 4.97 -17.14
N LYS A 44 6.39 4.11 -16.53
CA LYS A 44 5.42 4.56 -15.51
C LYS A 44 6.11 5.09 -14.27
N ASN A 45 7.23 4.47 -13.86
CA ASN A 45 8.01 4.94 -12.71
C ASN A 45 8.55 6.35 -12.98
N ALA A 46 9.18 6.57 -14.13
CA ALA A 46 9.72 7.88 -14.52
C ALA A 46 8.63 8.97 -14.60
N ALA A 47 7.49 8.66 -15.19
CA ALA A 47 6.35 9.57 -15.26
C ALA A 47 5.81 9.94 -13.85
N ALA A 48 5.75 8.97 -12.94
CA ALA A 48 5.32 9.20 -11.57
C ALA A 48 6.32 10.06 -10.80
N VAL A 49 7.62 9.78 -10.88
CA VAL A 49 8.69 10.59 -10.24
C VAL A 49 8.61 12.05 -10.66
N ALA A 50 8.35 12.33 -11.93
CA ALA A 50 8.21 13.70 -12.43
C ALA A 50 7.09 14.50 -11.73
N THR A 51 6.13 13.81 -11.08
CA THR A 51 5.03 14.45 -10.33
C THR A 51 5.30 14.60 -8.83
N LEU A 52 6.40 14.01 -8.32
CA LEU A 52 6.72 13.95 -6.89
C LEU A 52 7.71 15.03 -6.43
N GLY A 53 8.39 15.71 -7.37
CA GLY A 53 9.38 16.73 -7.06
C GLY A 53 10.82 16.21 -7.08
N ALA A 54 11.77 17.09 -6.71
CA ALA A 54 13.20 16.85 -6.85
C ALA A 54 13.76 15.76 -5.93
N ASP A 55 13.13 15.55 -4.77
CA ASP A 55 13.59 14.59 -3.75
C ASP A 55 12.90 13.21 -3.92
N ALA A 56 12.52 12.89 -5.17
CA ALA A 56 11.96 11.60 -5.52
C ALA A 56 12.85 10.82 -6.48
N ALA A 57 12.78 9.50 -6.35
CA ALA A 57 13.47 8.57 -7.23
C ALA A 57 12.61 7.30 -7.45
N SER A 58 13.01 6.48 -8.40
CA SER A 58 12.36 5.19 -8.62
C SER A 58 13.35 4.07 -8.84
N VAL A 59 12.92 2.86 -8.56
CA VAL A 59 13.62 1.62 -8.87
C VAL A 59 12.66 0.61 -9.50
N ALA A 60 13.08 -0.03 -10.59
CA ALA A 60 12.33 -1.12 -11.16
C ALA A 60 12.51 -2.38 -10.31
N ALA A 61 11.40 -2.97 -9.85
CA ALA A 61 11.45 -4.20 -9.07
C ALA A 61 10.15 -5.00 -9.19
N ASP A 62 10.27 -6.31 -9.26
CA ASP A 62 9.20 -7.27 -9.04
C ASP A 62 9.21 -7.72 -7.57
N VAL A 63 8.23 -7.27 -6.81
CA VAL A 63 8.14 -7.52 -5.37
C VAL A 63 7.91 -9.00 -5.01
N THR A 64 7.62 -9.86 -6.01
CA THR A 64 7.52 -11.32 -5.81
C THR A 64 8.88 -12.02 -5.78
N LYS A 65 9.95 -11.31 -6.12
CA LYS A 65 11.31 -11.85 -6.23
C LYS A 65 12.18 -11.35 -5.06
N PRO A 66 12.62 -12.24 -4.15
CA PRO A 66 13.39 -11.84 -2.96
C PRO A 66 14.62 -10.98 -3.29
N ALA A 67 15.42 -11.36 -4.30
CA ALA A 67 16.62 -10.61 -4.67
C ALA A 67 16.31 -9.20 -5.20
N GLU A 68 15.21 -9.03 -5.95
CA GLU A 68 14.80 -7.71 -6.45
C GLU A 68 14.26 -6.83 -5.29
N VAL A 69 13.60 -7.43 -4.29
CA VAL A 69 13.16 -6.73 -3.08
C VAL A 69 14.35 -6.24 -2.26
N GLU A 70 15.35 -7.08 -2.05
CA GLU A 70 16.59 -6.71 -1.34
C GLU A 70 17.33 -5.58 -2.09
N ALA A 71 17.47 -5.71 -3.42
CA ALA A 71 18.08 -4.67 -4.26
C ALA A 71 17.30 -3.34 -4.21
N MET A 72 15.97 -3.38 -4.17
CA MET A 72 15.11 -2.20 -4.04
C MET A 72 15.36 -1.45 -2.72
N VAL A 73 15.45 -2.16 -1.61
CA VAL A 73 15.77 -1.56 -0.30
C VAL A 73 17.21 -1.01 -0.31
N ALA A 74 18.17 -1.76 -0.84
CA ALA A 74 19.55 -1.31 -0.96
C ALA A 74 19.68 -0.05 -1.83
N ALA A 75 18.98 0.03 -2.96
CA ALA A 75 18.93 1.22 -3.81
C ALA A 75 18.35 2.44 -3.08
N THR A 76 17.33 2.23 -2.24
CA THR A 76 16.76 3.30 -1.40
C THR A 76 17.78 3.84 -0.42
N LEU A 77 18.50 2.95 0.27
CA LEU A 77 19.57 3.32 1.22
C LEU A 77 20.76 3.99 0.52
N ALA A 78 21.16 3.49 -0.64
CA ALA A 78 22.24 4.09 -1.43
C ALA A 78 21.90 5.51 -1.90
N LYS A 79 20.62 5.74 -2.29
CA LYS A 79 20.17 7.05 -2.78
C LYS A 79 20.00 8.08 -1.67
N PHE A 80 19.41 7.70 -0.53
CA PHE A 80 18.95 8.63 0.50
C PHE A 80 19.62 8.46 1.86
N GLY A 81 20.45 7.41 2.05
CA GLY A 81 21.19 7.15 3.28
C GLY A 81 20.39 6.55 4.43
N ARG A 82 19.05 6.47 4.32
CA ARG A 82 18.15 5.96 5.37
C ARG A 82 16.82 5.45 4.82
N LEU A 83 16.04 4.79 5.68
CA LEU A 83 14.64 4.43 5.40
C LEU A 83 13.83 4.56 6.70
N ASP A 84 12.82 5.41 6.70
CA ASP A 84 11.96 5.69 7.86
C ASP A 84 10.55 5.18 7.68
N ILE A 85 10.05 5.18 6.44
CA ILE A 85 8.65 4.91 6.11
C ILE A 85 8.60 3.86 5.01
N LEU A 86 7.89 2.77 5.26
CA LEU A 86 7.63 1.73 4.27
C LEU A 86 6.15 1.65 3.95
N VAL A 87 5.79 1.86 2.69
CA VAL A 87 4.43 1.66 2.19
C VAL A 87 4.38 0.42 1.32
N ILE A 88 3.73 -0.62 1.82
CA ILE A 88 3.52 -1.90 1.13
C ILE A 88 2.16 -1.85 0.44
N ASN A 89 2.17 -1.45 -0.83
CA ASN A 89 0.94 -1.22 -1.59
C ASN A 89 0.85 -2.05 -2.87
N ALA A 90 1.96 -2.52 -3.43
CA ALA A 90 1.95 -3.37 -4.63
C ALA A 90 0.99 -4.55 -4.47
N GLY A 91 0.25 -4.86 -5.52
CA GLY A 91 -0.69 -5.97 -5.50
C GLY A 91 -1.43 -6.15 -6.83
N THR A 92 -2.10 -7.28 -6.94
CA THR A 92 -2.90 -7.67 -8.11
C THR A 92 -4.18 -8.40 -7.71
N ASN A 93 -5.08 -8.62 -8.66
CA ASN A 93 -6.27 -9.43 -8.46
C ASN A 93 -6.57 -10.23 -9.74
N ILE A 94 -6.96 -11.47 -9.57
CA ILE A 94 -7.57 -12.32 -10.60
C ILE A 94 -9.01 -12.60 -10.16
N ARG A 95 -9.97 -12.24 -11.01
CA ARG A 95 -11.40 -12.33 -10.69
C ARG A 95 -11.98 -13.63 -11.25
N LYS A 96 -12.08 -14.63 -10.37
CA LYS A 96 -12.75 -15.92 -10.65
C LYS A 96 -13.37 -16.47 -9.37
N PRO A 97 -14.51 -17.18 -9.43
CA PRO A 97 -15.01 -17.97 -8.31
C PRO A 97 -14.01 -19.03 -7.89
N ALA A 98 -14.07 -19.48 -6.63
CA ALA A 98 -13.09 -20.42 -6.08
C ALA A 98 -12.98 -21.74 -6.87
N HIS A 99 -14.11 -22.25 -7.38
CA HIS A 99 -14.16 -23.53 -8.12
C HIS A 99 -13.67 -23.42 -9.57
N GLU A 100 -13.43 -22.20 -10.08
CA GLU A 100 -12.91 -21.95 -11.43
C GLU A 100 -11.44 -21.50 -11.41
N ALA A 101 -10.94 -21.03 -10.26
CA ALA A 101 -9.57 -20.56 -10.13
C ALA A 101 -8.58 -21.73 -10.14
N THR A 102 -7.52 -21.63 -10.94
CA THR A 102 -6.42 -22.60 -10.87
C THR A 102 -5.52 -22.33 -9.66
N PHE A 103 -4.71 -23.32 -9.31
CA PHE A 103 -3.75 -23.18 -8.22
C PHE A 103 -2.68 -22.13 -8.54
N GLU A 104 -2.27 -22.03 -9.80
CA GLU A 104 -1.32 -21.03 -10.29
C GLU A 104 -1.88 -19.61 -10.18
N GLU A 105 -3.15 -19.42 -10.56
CA GLU A 105 -3.85 -18.14 -10.42
C GLU A 105 -4.00 -17.73 -8.94
N TRP A 106 -4.32 -18.71 -8.07
CA TRP A 106 -4.35 -18.51 -6.63
C TRP A 106 -2.98 -18.05 -6.13
N HIS A 107 -1.91 -18.80 -6.46
CA HIS A 107 -0.55 -18.48 -6.03
C HIS A 107 -0.04 -17.16 -6.57
N ALA A 108 -0.35 -16.82 -7.82
CA ALA A 108 0.02 -15.53 -8.40
C ALA A 108 -0.53 -14.34 -7.57
N VAL A 109 -1.78 -14.45 -7.08
CA VAL A 109 -2.38 -13.40 -6.24
C VAL A 109 -1.77 -13.41 -4.82
N ILE A 110 -1.60 -14.58 -4.20
CA ILE A 110 -1.00 -14.69 -2.87
C ILE A 110 0.43 -14.15 -2.89
N SER A 111 1.24 -14.56 -3.87
CA SER A 111 2.63 -14.14 -3.98
C SER A 111 2.75 -12.62 -4.20
N ALA A 112 1.95 -12.06 -5.11
CA ALA A 112 2.00 -10.62 -5.39
C ALA A 112 1.48 -9.75 -4.24
N ASN A 113 0.55 -10.23 -3.41
CA ASN A 113 -0.08 -9.43 -2.38
C ASN A 113 0.47 -9.71 -0.97
N LEU A 114 0.63 -10.98 -0.59
CA LEU A 114 0.95 -11.39 0.78
C LEU A 114 2.44 -11.75 0.95
N ASP A 115 2.98 -12.63 0.09
CA ASP A 115 4.40 -13.00 0.20
C ASP A 115 5.29 -11.79 -0.05
N SER A 116 4.93 -10.94 -1.02
CA SER A 116 5.64 -9.69 -1.29
C SER A 116 5.64 -8.74 -0.09
N ALA A 117 4.55 -8.69 0.67
CA ALA A 117 4.46 -7.88 1.89
C ALA A 117 5.44 -8.39 2.95
N PHE A 118 5.50 -9.70 3.15
CA PHE A 118 6.48 -10.31 4.05
C PHE A 118 7.93 -10.05 3.59
N LEU A 119 8.23 -10.29 2.32
CA LEU A 119 9.58 -10.09 1.77
C LEU A 119 10.04 -8.63 1.94
N THR A 120 9.16 -7.69 1.58
CA THR A 120 9.48 -6.26 1.64
C THR A 120 9.65 -5.78 3.08
N ALA A 121 8.76 -6.18 3.98
CA ALA A 121 8.85 -5.84 5.40
C ALA A 121 10.12 -6.40 6.04
N LYS A 122 10.46 -7.68 5.75
CA LYS A 122 11.67 -8.34 6.24
C LYS A 122 12.94 -7.63 5.75
N ALA A 123 13.02 -7.31 4.48
CA ALA A 123 14.19 -6.62 3.90
C ALA A 123 14.36 -5.19 4.45
N ALA A 124 13.28 -4.47 4.70
CA ALA A 124 13.30 -3.10 5.19
C ALA A 124 13.52 -3.00 6.72
N TYR A 125 13.23 -4.06 7.50
CA TYR A 125 13.26 -4.03 8.96
C TYR A 125 14.57 -3.48 9.55
N PRO A 126 15.78 -3.90 9.11
CA PRO A 126 17.03 -3.37 9.70
C PRO A 126 17.15 -1.85 9.55
N ALA A 127 16.77 -1.32 8.41
CA ALA A 127 16.81 0.12 8.14
C ALA A 127 15.74 0.90 8.92
N LEU A 128 14.53 0.37 9.00
CA LEU A 128 13.45 0.95 9.83
C LEU A 128 13.85 0.99 11.30
N LYS A 129 14.44 -0.08 11.83
CA LYS A 129 14.97 -0.12 13.20
C LYS A 129 16.10 0.91 13.42
N ALA A 130 17.06 0.99 12.49
CA ALA A 130 18.15 1.95 12.55
C ALA A 130 17.68 3.42 12.49
N SER A 131 16.51 3.68 11.90
CA SER A 131 15.91 5.03 11.87
C SER A 131 15.49 5.53 13.25
N GLY A 132 15.24 4.61 14.22
CA GLY A 132 14.77 4.87 15.57
C GLY A 132 13.30 5.30 15.67
N ARG A 133 12.58 5.38 14.55
CA ARG A 133 11.16 5.81 14.46
C ARG A 133 10.50 5.31 13.16
N GLY A 134 10.57 4.01 12.95
CA GLY A 134 10.06 3.37 11.75
C GLY A 134 8.54 3.40 11.62
N LYS A 135 8.02 3.55 10.41
CA LYS A 135 6.59 3.49 10.10
C LYS A 135 6.35 2.51 8.95
N VAL A 136 5.40 1.60 9.12
CA VAL A 136 4.97 0.66 8.08
C VAL A 136 3.49 0.86 7.80
N ILE A 137 3.14 1.08 6.55
CA ILE A 137 1.77 1.22 6.08
C ILE A 137 1.51 0.12 5.07
N THR A 138 0.55 -0.78 5.35
CA THR A 138 0.15 -1.83 4.43
C THR A 138 -1.20 -1.52 3.79
N THR A 139 -1.43 -2.03 2.58
CA THR A 139 -2.70 -1.82 1.87
C THR A 139 -3.54 -3.10 1.90
N GLY A 140 -4.53 -3.12 2.78
CA GLY A 140 -5.60 -4.12 2.82
C GLY A 140 -6.66 -3.89 1.73
N SER A 141 -7.93 -4.11 2.06
CA SER A 141 -9.09 -3.90 1.17
C SER A 141 -10.38 -3.99 1.98
N MET A 142 -11.50 -3.57 1.41
CA MET A 142 -12.83 -3.94 1.93
C MET A 142 -13.04 -5.45 1.98
N THR A 143 -12.36 -6.22 1.11
CA THR A 143 -12.40 -7.70 1.17
C THR A 143 -11.69 -8.29 2.40
N THR A 144 -11.04 -7.48 3.21
CA THR A 144 -10.58 -7.85 4.56
C THR A 144 -11.76 -7.99 5.53
N LEU A 145 -12.82 -7.21 5.32
CA LEU A 145 -14.03 -7.17 6.16
C LEU A 145 -15.16 -8.00 5.56
N PHE A 146 -15.26 -8.04 4.23
CA PHE A 146 -16.36 -8.65 3.50
C PHE A 146 -15.85 -9.72 2.53
N GLY A 147 -16.62 -10.78 2.33
CA GLY A 147 -16.36 -11.76 1.28
C GLY A 147 -16.59 -11.18 -0.12
N ALA A 148 -15.78 -11.62 -1.09
CA ALA A 148 -16.00 -11.35 -2.51
C ALA A 148 -16.06 -12.67 -3.28
N ALA A 149 -17.23 -13.09 -3.69
CA ALA A 149 -17.48 -14.40 -4.33
C ALA A 149 -16.62 -14.62 -5.60
N PHE A 150 -16.24 -13.53 -6.27
CA PHE A 150 -15.45 -13.52 -7.51
C PHE A 150 -13.95 -13.27 -7.29
N ALA A 151 -13.45 -13.22 -6.05
CA ALA A 151 -12.06 -12.90 -5.77
C ALA A 151 -11.54 -13.56 -4.48
N PRO A 152 -11.64 -14.88 -4.31
CA PRO A 152 -11.27 -15.58 -3.08
C PRO A 152 -9.80 -15.46 -2.73
N ALA A 153 -8.88 -15.59 -3.70
CA ALA A 153 -7.44 -15.44 -3.48
C ALA A 153 -7.09 -14.01 -3.03
N TYR A 154 -7.72 -13.01 -3.64
CA TYR A 154 -7.54 -11.62 -3.25
C TYR A 154 -8.05 -11.37 -1.83
N SER A 155 -9.24 -11.84 -1.49
CA SER A 155 -9.82 -11.71 -0.14
C SER A 155 -8.93 -12.38 0.91
N ALA A 156 -8.46 -13.61 0.65
CA ALA A 156 -7.52 -14.31 1.52
C ALA A 156 -6.22 -13.51 1.72
N SER A 157 -5.63 -13.02 0.61
CA SER A 157 -4.40 -12.24 0.68
C SER A 157 -4.58 -10.93 1.48
N LYS A 158 -5.69 -10.22 1.28
CA LYS A 158 -5.96 -8.94 1.95
C LYS A 158 -6.36 -9.12 3.42
N GLY A 159 -7.04 -10.21 3.76
CA GLY A 159 -7.24 -10.64 5.15
C GLY A 159 -5.91 -10.98 5.83
N GLY A 160 -5.05 -11.76 5.15
CA GLY A 160 -3.71 -12.13 5.61
C GLY A 160 -2.81 -10.91 5.86
N ILE A 161 -2.83 -9.90 4.98
CA ILE A 161 -2.05 -8.65 5.17
C ILE A 161 -2.41 -7.96 6.49
N VAL A 162 -3.68 -7.88 6.85
CA VAL A 162 -4.07 -7.21 8.11
C VAL A 162 -3.57 -7.99 9.32
N GLN A 163 -3.67 -9.31 9.30
CA GLN A 163 -3.12 -10.12 10.40
C GLN A 163 -1.60 -10.08 10.44
N PHE A 164 -0.93 -10.10 9.28
CA PHE A 164 0.51 -9.88 9.20
C PHE A 164 0.91 -8.54 9.79
N THR A 165 0.19 -7.46 9.44
CA THR A 165 0.43 -6.11 9.98
C THR A 165 0.32 -6.07 11.50
N ARG A 166 -0.71 -6.71 12.09
CA ARG A 166 -0.87 -6.81 13.54
C ARG A 166 0.27 -7.57 14.19
N SER A 167 0.73 -8.65 13.56
CA SER A 167 1.83 -9.46 14.07
C SER A 167 3.14 -8.69 14.11
N ILE A 168 3.49 -7.99 13.02
CA ILE A 168 4.71 -7.17 12.99
C ILE A 168 4.58 -5.91 13.87
N ALA A 169 3.40 -5.35 14.03
CA ALA A 169 3.15 -4.25 14.96
C ALA A 169 3.48 -4.64 16.40
N ALA A 170 3.04 -5.82 16.84
CA ALA A 170 3.36 -6.34 18.17
C ALA A 170 4.86 -6.67 18.32
N ALA A 171 5.45 -7.30 17.29
CA ALA A 171 6.85 -7.74 17.33
C ALA A 171 7.86 -6.56 17.30
N TRP A 172 7.54 -5.47 16.59
CA TRP A 172 8.48 -4.38 16.32
C TRP A 172 8.23 -3.14 17.17
N ALA A 173 7.22 -3.16 18.06
CA ALA A 173 6.91 -2.04 18.95
C ALA A 173 8.09 -1.64 19.83
N ALA A 174 8.86 -2.60 20.35
CA ALA A 174 10.05 -2.35 21.15
C ALA A 174 11.19 -1.64 20.38
N ASP A 175 11.19 -1.73 19.05
CA ASP A 175 12.13 -1.05 18.16
C ASP A 175 11.59 0.31 17.68
N ASN A 176 10.51 0.80 18.29
CA ASN A 176 9.81 2.05 17.93
C ASN A 176 9.37 2.07 16.46
N ILE A 177 8.82 0.95 15.98
CA ILE A 177 8.23 0.81 14.64
C ILE A 177 6.73 0.62 14.78
N GLN A 178 5.93 1.57 14.27
CA GLN A 178 4.48 1.45 14.19
C GLN A 178 4.07 0.87 12.83
N CYS A 179 3.20 -0.15 12.86
CA CYS A 179 2.73 -0.82 11.65
C CYS A 179 1.19 -0.79 11.60
N ASN A 180 0.63 -0.21 10.54
CA ASN A 180 -0.81 -0.05 10.38
C ASN A 180 -1.25 -0.41 8.97
N ALA A 181 -2.50 -0.85 8.84
CA ALA A 181 -3.11 -1.14 7.54
C ALA A 181 -4.14 -0.07 7.18
N ILE A 182 -4.21 0.30 5.91
CA ILE A 182 -5.34 1.03 5.34
C ILE A 182 -6.23 0.05 4.58
N LEU A 183 -7.55 0.26 4.63
CA LEU A 183 -8.55 -0.55 3.94
C LEU A 183 -9.25 0.32 2.88
N PRO A 184 -8.75 0.35 1.64
CA PRO A 184 -9.38 1.11 0.57
C PRO A 184 -10.78 0.60 0.23
N GLY A 185 -11.72 1.53 0.00
CA GLY A 185 -12.97 1.27 -0.66
C GLY A 185 -12.80 1.07 -2.17
N TRP A 186 -13.81 1.49 -2.93
CA TRP A 186 -13.76 1.46 -4.39
C TRP A 186 -13.07 2.72 -4.94
N ILE A 187 -11.84 2.55 -5.42
CA ILE A 187 -10.98 3.64 -5.87
C ILE A 187 -10.78 3.55 -7.37
N ASP A 188 -10.81 4.69 -8.07
CA ASP A 188 -10.58 4.76 -9.51
C ASP A 188 -9.10 4.54 -9.84
N THR A 189 -8.77 3.32 -10.19
CA THR A 189 -7.43 2.84 -10.56
C THR A 189 -7.50 2.00 -11.83
N ASP A 190 -6.37 1.70 -12.45
CA ASP A 190 -6.31 0.79 -13.63
C ASP A 190 -7.01 -0.55 -13.33
N LEU A 191 -6.80 -1.10 -12.11
CA LEU A 191 -7.40 -2.36 -11.66
C LEU A 191 -8.92 -2.30 -11.60
N THR A 192 -9.49 -1.22 -11.12
CA THR A 192 -10.95 -1.06 -10.95
C THR A 192 -11.62 -0.53 -12.20
N ARG A 193 -10.91 0.19 -13.08
CA ARG A 193 -11.40 0.56 -14.41
C ARG A 193 -11.66 -0.68 -15.25
N GLN A 194 -10.76 -1.69 -15.17
CA GLN A 194 -11.01 -2.97 -15.82
C GLN A 194 -12.21 -3.68 -15.18
N ALA A 195 -12.33 -3.68 -13.85
CA ALA A 195 -13.48 -4.28 -13.16
C ALA A 195 -14.83 -3.70 -13.61
N ARG A 196 -14.90 -2.38 -13.83
CA ARG A 196 -16.12 -1.72 -14.32
C ARG A 196 -16.51 -2.16 -15.74
N LYS A 197 -15.53 -2.57 -16.57
CA LYS A 197 -15.81 -3.13 -17.90
C LYS A 197 -16.26 -4.58 -17.83
N ASP A 198 -15.66 -5.35 -16.91
CA ASP A 198 -15.89 -6.80 -16.82
C ASP A 198 -17.19 -7.15 -16.10
N VAL A 199 -17.69 -6.27 -15.21
CA VAL A 199 -18.83 -6.55 -14.33
C VAL A 199 -19.96 -5.56 -14.58
N PRO A 200 -21.02 -5.94 -15.31
CA PRO A 200 -22.18 -5.09 -15.57
C PRO A 200 -22.83 -4.57 -14.27
N GLY A 201 -23.21 -3.30 -14.25
CA GLY A 201 -23.87 -2.66 -13.12
C GLY A 201 -22.97 -2.47 -11.88
N LEU A 202 -21.63 -2.68 -11.99
CA LEU A 202 -20.72 -2.49 -10.87
C LEU A 202 -20.69 -1.02 -10.42
N ASN A 203 -20.66 -0.10 -11.37
CA ASN A 203 -20.59 1.33 -11.06
C ASN A 203 -21.78 1.78 -10.21
N GLU A 204 -22.99 1.44 -10.61
CA GLU A 204 -24.24 1.79 -9.95
C GLU A 204 -24.31 1.19 -8.54
N ARG A 205 -23.93 -0.08 -8.39
CA ARG A 205 -23.87 -0.75 -7.08
C ARG A 205 -22.86 -0.11 -6.13
N VAL A 206 -21.69 0.28 -6.65
CA VAL A 206 -20.67 0.95 -5.85
C VAL A 206 -21.15 2.32 -5.39
N LEU A 207 -21.72 3.12 -6.29
CA LEU A 207 -22.25 4.45 -5.96
C LEU A 207 -23.43 4.36 -4.98
N ALA A 208 -24.33 3.42 -5.17
CA ALA A 208 -25.51 3.25 -4.29
C ALA A 208 -25.11 2.87 -2.84
N ARG A 209 -24.00 2.11 -2.69
CA ARG A 209 -23.54 1.69 -1.37
C ARG A 209 -22.49 2.63 -0.74
N THR A 210 -21.94 3.57 -1.47
CA THR A 210 -20.92 4.50 -0.96
C THR A 210 -21.57 5.80 -0.54
N PRO A 211 -21.68 6.13 0.77
CA PRO A 211 -22.33 7.37 1.23
C PRO A 211 -21.74 8.64 0.65
N ALA A 212 -20.43 8.65 0.37
CA ALA A 212 -19.76 9.78 -0.29
C ALA A 212 -20.21 10.00 -1.74
N GLY A 213 -21.03 9.10 -2.34
CA GLY A 213 -21.62 9.24 -3.66
C GLY A 213 -20.65 9.21 -4.83
N ARG A 214 -19.41 8.79 -4.62
CA ARG A 214 -18.36 8.75 -5.64
C ARG A 214 -17.39 7.60 -5.46
N TRP A 215 -16.68 7.27 -6.52
CA TRP A 215 -15.44 6.51 -6.41
C TRP A 215 -14.38 7.36 -5.72
N GLY A 216 -13.54 6.73 -4.90
CA GLY A 216 -12.36 7.38 -4.38
C GLY A 216 -11.30 7.57 -5.48
N ALA A 217 -10.34 8.43 -5.22
CA ALA A 217 -9.16 8.67 -6.05
C ALA A 217 -7.89 8.34 -5.26
N GLY A 218 -6.76 8.19 -5.96
CA GLY A 218 -5.47 7.99 -5.30
C GLY A 218 -5.15 9.09 -4.28
N ASP A 219 -5.48 10.32 -4.60
CA ASP A 219 -5.19 11.49 -3.76
C ASP A 219 -6.00 11.49 -2.43
N ASP A 220 -7.13 10.75 -2.33
CA ASP A 220 -7.85 10.56 -1.06
C ASP A 220 -7.00 9.83 0.00
N PHE A 221 -5.89 9.20 -0.41
CA PHE A 221 -4.97 8.48 0.47
C PHE A 221 -3.77 9.29 0.94
N ALA A 222 -3.59 10.51 0.42
CA ALA A 222 -2.47 11.38 0.78
C ALA A 222 -2.48 11.72 2.29
N GLY A 223 -3.61 12.18 2.81
CA GLY A 223 -3.73 12.60 4.21
C GLY A 223 -3.51 11.47 5.21
N ILE A 224 -4.12 10.30 4.97
CA ILE A 224 -3.93 9.14 5.86
C ILE A 224 -2.50 8.60 5.81
N ALA A 225 -1.84 8.64 4.66
CA ALA A 225 -0.43 8.24 4.54
C ALA A 225 0.47 9.18 5.35
N VAL A 226 0.27 10.49 5.27
CA VAL A 226 1.01 11.48 6.07
C VAL A 226 0.76 11.29 7.57
N PHE A 227 -0.50 11.10 7.98
CA PHE A 227 -0.83 10.80 9.39
C PHE A 227 -0.08 9.58 9.89
N LEU A 228 -0.18 8.45 9.21
CA LEU A 228 0.45 7.19 9.62
C LEU A 228 1.98 7.21 9.52
N ALA A 229 2.55 8.07 8.68
CA ALA A 229 3.99 8.24 8.53
C ALA A 229 4.60 9.23 9.54
N SER A 230 3.80 10.07 10.16
CA SER A 230 4.24 11.18 11.01
C SER A 230 4.24 10.85 12.50
N SER A 231 4.72 11.80 13.32
CA SER A 231 4.65 11.71 14.79
C SER A 231 3.22 11.78 15.34
N ALA A 232 2.25 12.26 14.54
CA ALA A 232 0.84 12.28 14.92
C ALA A 232 0.26 10.87 15.18
N SER A 233 0.92 9.83 14.70
CA SER A 233 0.52 8.42 14.85
C SER A 233 1.47 7.58 15.73
N ASP A 234 2.32 8.19 16.56
CA ASP A 234 3.32 7.44 17.36
C ASP A 234 2.70 6.46 18.35
N PHE A 235 1.43 6.67 18.74
CA PHE A 235 0.68 5.74 19.61
C PHE A 235 -0.37 4.92 18.85
N VAL A 236 -0.32 4.91 17.52
CA VAL A 236 -1.23 4.14 16.64
C VAL A 236 -0.45 3.02 15.99
N THR A 237 -0.71 1.78 16.42
CA THR A 237 -0.07 0.58 15.84
C THR A 237 -1.02 -0.62 15.86
N GLY A 238 -0.90 -1.53 14.89
CA GLY A 238 -1.71 -2.73 14.77
C GLY A 238 -3.16 -2.49 14.31
N THR A 239 -3.51 -1.29 13.88
CA THR A 239 -4.87 -0.95 13.44
C THR A 239 -5.07 -1.17 11.94
N ALA A 240 -6.35 -1.29 11.54
CA ALA A 240 -6.78 -1.34 10.15
C ALA A 240 -7.85 -0.25 9.95
N ILE A 241 -7.53 0.76 9.14
CA ILE A 241 -8.31 1.99 8.99
C ILE A 241 -9.02 2.01 7.63
N PRO A 242 -10.37 1.99 7.59
CA PRO A 242 -11.13 2.18 6.36
C PRO A 242 -10.90 3.57 5.75
N VAL A 243 -10.67 3.61 4.43
CA VAL A 243 -10.63 4.82 3.61
C VAL A 243 -11.51 4.55 2.40
N ASP A 244 -12.82 4.64 2.60
CA ASP A 244 -13.81 3.99 1.74
C ASP A 244 -15.06 4.82 1.41
N GLY A 245 -15.09 6.10 1.81
CA GLY A 245 -16.24 6.96 1.61
C GLY A 245 -17.51 6.51 2.37
N GLY A 246 -17.34 5.73 3.43
CA GLY A 246 -18.43 5.17 4.23
C GLY A 246 -18.97 3.84 3.75
N TYR A 247 -18.37 3.22 2.72
CA TYR A 247 -18.83 1.94 2.14
C TYR A 247 -19.01 0.82 3.18
N SER A 248 -18.09 0.74 4.17
CA SER A 248 -18.15 -0.28 5.22
C SER A 248 -19.05 0.08 6.40
N SER A 249 -19.55 1.32 6.49
CA SER A 249 -20.37 1.81 7.60
C SER A 249 -21.87 1.67 7.35
N THR A 250 -22.26 1.20 6.17
CA THR A 250 -23.67 0.99 5.78
C THR A 250 -23.96 -0.47 5.49
N VAL A 251 -25.20 -0.88 5.72
CA VAL A 251 -25.76 -2.21 5.43
C VAL A 251 -26.31 -2.31 4.01
#